data_d216cab76f58e744c369385ecc1b35ab
#
_entry.id   d216cab76f58e744c369385ecc1b35ab
#
_cell.length_a   1.000
_cell.length_b   1.000
_cell.length_c   1.000
_cell.angle_alpha   90.00
_cell.angle_beta   90.00
_cell.angle_gamma   90.00
#
_symmetry.space_group_name_H-M   'P 1'
#
loop_
_entity.id
_entity.type
_entity.pdbx_description
1 polymer ?
#
loop_
_entity_poly.entity_id
_entity_poly.type
_entity_poly.pdbx_seq_one_letter_code
_entity_poly.pdbx_strand_id
1 'polypeptide(L)'
;MKNINTCPNKNRAVATALIATFVSLSVTPTISANDREQVSRIVAQIQHADYAGDQAAMQKGYDDLKPFLEDNELVSRIRYWRGFAQWRRAINGFNDSVDPKELEQHLNTALDEFKIAMDKDPTFLDAKVGTLSCLGYLAFMNREDQARAKELVGQIMPLLKEATDMAPDNPRLIWVRGPILWSTPPEHGGGQDKAIENYLRGLEVCSKIKMSDDPLEPSWGKPELMMSLAYSFANKRMPDFEAAERNARAALEIVPYWHYVRDTLLPQILDARAKAQ
;
A
#
# COMPACT_ATOMS: atom_id res chain seq x y z
N MET A 1 -28.92 -95.80 -27.77
CA MET A 1 -29.53 -95.79 -26.43
C MET A 1 -29.35 -94.36 -25.92
N LYS A 2 -30.42 -93.61 -25.88
CA LYS A 2 -31.06 -92.87 -24.78
C LYS A 2 -30.02 -92.07 -23.94
N ASN A 3 -30.08 -90.76 -23.77
CA ASN A 3 -31.19 -90.01 -23.19
C ASN A 3 -31.05 -88.51 -23.45
N ILE A 4 -32.16 -87.88 -23.58
CA ILE A 4 -32.50 -86.48 -23.61
C ILE A 4 -32.26 -85.88 -22.23
N ASN A 5 -31.71 -84.69 -22.14
CA ASN A 5 -32.08 -83.80 -21.03
C ASN A 5 -32.01 -82.32 -21.40
N THR A 6 -33.07 -81.70 -21.07
CA THR A 6 -33.58 -80.41 -21.32
C THR A 6 -32.78 -79.27 -20.65
N CYS A 7 -32.68 -78.18 -21.36
CA CYS A 7 -32.21 -76.86 -20.90
C CYS A 7 -33.26 -76.18 -20.00
N PRO A 8 -32.87 -75.40 -19.00
CA PRO A 8 -33.69 -74.27 -18.56
C PRO A 8 -33.03 -72.93 -18.86
N ASN A 9 -33.86 -72.14 -19.45
CA ASN A 9 -33.72 -70.72 -19.76
C ASN A 9 -33.39 -69.94 -18.52
N LYS A 10 -32.25 -69.13 -18.51
CA LYS A 10 -31.96 -68.17 -17.49
C LYS A 10 -32.04 -66.73 -18.10
N ASN A 11 -33.17 -66.14 -17.84
CA ASN A 11 -33.35 -64.72 -18.05
C ASN A 11 -32.27 -63.93 -17.28
N ARG A 12 -31.37 -63.25 -18.00
CA ARG A 12 -30.48 -62.22 -17.43
C ARG A 12 -31.22 -60.91 -17.53
N ALA A 13 -31.65 -60.41 -16.37
CA ALA A 13 -32.06 -59.01 -16.21
C ALA A 13 -30.81 -58.10 -16.30
N VAL A 14 -30.77 -57.27 -17.33
CA VAL A 14 -29.76 -56.20 -17.44
C VAL A 14 -30.23 -55.04 -16.56
N ALA A 15 -29.57 -54.85 -15.42
CA ALA A 15 -29.77 -53.66 -14.59
C ALA A 15 -29.00 -52.51 -15.20
N THR A 16 -29.70 -51.59 -15.85
CA THR A 16 -29.13 -50.33 -16.33
C THR A 16 -28.97 -49.40 -15.13
N ALA A 17 -27.73 -49.26 -14.64
CA ALA A 17 -27.38 -48.24 -13.62
C ALA A 17 -27.32 -46.86 -14.28
N LEU A 18 -28.30 -46.03 -14.00
CA LEU A 18 -28.28 -44.59 -14.31
C LEU A 18 -27.30 -43.91 -13.34
N ILE A 19 -26.11 -43.57 -13.83
CA ILE A 19 -25.17 -42.71 -13.12
C ILE A 19 -25.67 -41.29 -13.33
N ALA A 20 -26.35 -40.73 -12.33
CA ALA A 20 -26.66 -39.32 -12.29
C ALA A 20 -25.37 -38.53 -11.93
N THR A 21 -24.72 -37.94 -12.94
CA THR A 21 -23.60 -37.02 -12.74
C THR A 21 -24.16 -35.72 -12.20
N PHE A 22 -24.04 -35.50 -10.90
CA PHE A 22 -24.26 -34.18 -10.30
C PHE A 22 -23.11 -33.28 -10.74
N VAL A 23 -23.34 -32.42 -11.73
CA VAL A 23 -22.49 -31.27 -12.02
C VAL A 23 -22.81 -30.21 -10.98
N SER A 24 -22.01 -30.16 -9.94
CA SER A 24 -22.02 -29.01 -8.99
C SER A 24 -21.53 -27.79 -9.75
N LEU A 25 -22.44 -26.96 -10.25
CA LEU A 25 -22.08 -25.59 -10.64
C LEU A 25 -21.68 -24.88 -9.35
N SER A 26 -20.38 -24.75 -9.11
CA SER A 26 -19.84 -23.75 -8.19
C SER A 26 -20.12 -22.38 -8.79
N VAL A 27 -21.20 -21.75 -8.34
CA VAL A 27 -21.46 -20.34 -8.57
C VAL A 27 -20.39 -19.60 -7.74
N THR A 28 -19.28 -19.23 -8.37
CA THR A 28 -18.40 -18.22 -7.80
C THR A 28 -19.22 -16.93 -7.73
N PRO A 29 -19.36 -16.30 -6.55
CA PRO A 29 -20.05 -15.02 -6.48
C PRO A 29 -19.27 -14.01 -7.32
N THR A 30 -19.82 -13.65 -8.46
CA THR A 30 -19.36 -12.51 -9.24
C THR A 30 -19.81 -11.24 -8.51
N ILE A 31 -18.88 -10.33 -8.26
CA ILE A 31 -19.20 -8.98 -7.75
C ILE A 31 -20.34 -8.38 -8.55
N SER A 32 -21.30 -7.82 -7.83
CA SER A 32 -22.26 -6.94 -8.48
C SER A 32 -21.53 -5.65 -8.87
N ALA A 33 -21.90 -5.05 -10.02
CA ALA A 33 -21.36 -3.74 -10.40
C ALA A 33 -21.58 -2.69 -9.29
N ASN A 34 -22.61 -2.85 -8.49
CA ASN A 34 -22.94 -2.05 -7.32
C ASN A 34 -21.90 -2.16 -6.19
N ASP A 35 -21.39 -3.37 -5.92
CA ASP A 35 -20.40 -3.60 -4.85
C ASP A 35 -19.05 -2.96 -5.22
N ARG A 36 -18.61 -3.12 -6.49
CA ARG A 36 -17.38 -2.46 -6.97
C ARG A 36 -17.48 -0.93 -6.89
N GLU A 37 -18.62 -0.38 -7.26
CA GLU A 37 -18.85 1.07 -7.13
C GLU A 37 -18.84 1.52 -5.67
N GLN A 38 -19.42 0.73 -4.77
CA GLN A 38 -19.42 1.04 -3.33
C GLN A 38 -18.00 0.98 -2.76
N VAL A 39 -17.23 -0.06 -3.08
CA VAL A 39 -15.82 -0.16 -2.69
C VAL A 39 -15.02 1.03 -3.22
N SER A 40 -15.22 1.43 -4.49
CA SER A 40 -14.54 2.59 -5.08
C SER A 40 -14.86 3.90 -4.35
N ARG A 41 -16.11 4.11 -3.92
CA ARG A 41 -16.49 5.28 -3.10
C ARG A 41 -15.80 5.29 -1.74
N ILE A 42 -15.73 4.12 -1.08
CA ILE A 42 -15.03 4.01 0.21
C ILE A 42 -13.53 4.29 0.04
N VAL A 43 -12.92 3.76 -1.02
CA VAL A 43 -11.50 4.02 -1.35
C VAL A 43 -11.24 5.51 -1.56
N ALA A 44 -12.09 6.21 -2.31
CA ALA A 44 -11.97 7.65 -2.50
C ALA A 44 -12.10 8.43 -1.17
N GLN A 45 -12.98 7.99 -0.27
CA GLN A 45 -13.11 8.57 1.07
C GLN A 45 -11.86 8.34 1.93
N ILE A 46 -11.25 7.15 1.88
CA ILE A 46 -9.99 6.86 2.58
C ILE A 46 -8.86 7.77 2.06
N GLN A 47 -8.73 7.92 0.74
CA GLN A 47 -7.69 8.79 0.15
C GLN A 47 -7.91 10.27 0.54
N HIS A 48 -9.15 10.74 0.53
CA HIS A 48 -9.47 12.08 0.98
C HIS A 48 -9.14 12.28 2.47
N ALA A 49 -9.56 11.33 3.32
CA ALA A 49 -9.34 11.36 4.76
C ALA A 49 -7.84 11.35 5.12
N ASP A 50 -7.02 10.62 4.37
CA ASP A 50 -5.57 10.60 4.55
C ASP A 50 -4.97 12.01 4.39
N TYR A 51 -5.22 12.67 3.27
CA TYR A 51 -4.70 14.02 3.07
C TYR A 51 -5.30 15.06 4.03
N ALA A 52 -6.57 14.88 4.40
CA ALA A 52 -7.23 15.75 5.38
C ALA A 52 -6.75 15.53 6.83
N GLY A 53 -6.00 14.45 7.10
CA GLY A 53 -5.59 14.08 8.46
C GLY A 53 -6.74 13.53 9.31
N ASP A 54 -7.85 13.11 8.68
CA ASP A 54 -9.05 12.62 9.39
C ASP A 54 -8.90 11.15 9.83
N GLN A 55 -8.36 10.97 11.03
CA GLN A 55 -8.14 9.67 11.66
C GLN A 55 -9.42 8.84 11.78
N ALA A 56 -10.55 9.48 12.10
CA ALA A 56 -11.83 8.80 12.30
C ALA A 56 -12.41 8.32 10.96
N ALA A 57 -12.35 9.16 9.91
CA ALA A 57 -12.81 8.78 8.59
C ALA A 57 -11.95 7.66 7.97
N MET A 58 -10.63 7.65 8.20
CA MET A 58 -9.76 6.53 7.79
C MET A 58 -10.14 5.23 8.50
N GLN A 59 -10.40 5.27 9.82
CA GLN A 59 -10.88 4.09 10.56
C GLN A 59 -12.22 3.61 10.03
N LYS A 60 -13.14 4.53 9.81
CA LYS A 60 -14.45 4.20 9.23
C LYS A 60 -14.30 3.51 7.88
N GLY A 61 -13.47 4.03 6.98
CA GLY A 61 -13.21 3.41 5.68
C GLY A 61 -12.61 2.01 5.79
N TYR A 62 -11.69 1.80 6.74
CA TYR A 62 -11.15 0.48 7.08
C TYR A 62 -12.26 -0.51 7.44
N ASP A 63 -13.21 -0.10 8.29
CA ASP A 63 -14.31 -0.94 8.75
C ASP A 63 -15.36 -1.15 7.66
N ASP A 64 -15.69 -0.12 6.88
CA ASP A 64 -16.68 -0.16 5.80
C ASP A 64 -16.28 -1.11 4.65
N LEU A 65 -14.98 -1.38 4.47
CA LEU A 65 -14.48 -2.36 3.50
C LEU A 65 -14.63 -3.81 3.96
N LYS A 66 -14.92 -4.07 5.26
CA LYS A 66 -14.98 -5.42 5.82
C LYS A 66 -16.04 -6.33 5.15
N PRO A 67 -17.25 -5.86 4.81
CA PRO A 67 -18.26 -6.72 4.17
C PRO A 67 -17.85 -7.30 2.81
N PHE A 68 -16.86 -6.68 2.13
CA PHE A 68 -16.42 -7.05 0.78
C PHE A 68 -15.22 -8.01 0.76
N LEU A 69 -14.75 -8.48 1.93
CA LEU A 69 -13.55 -9.33 2.04
C LEU A 69 -13.72 -10.75 1.48
N GLU A 70 -14.96 -11.20 1.32
CA GLU A 70 -15.27 -12.53 0.74
C GLU A 70 -15.23 -12.51 -0.79
N ASP A 71 -15.03 -11.36 -1.41
CA ASP A 71 -14.95 -11.23 -2.85
C ASP A 71 -13.58 -11.65 -3.39
N ASN A 72 -13.56 -12.72 -4.19
CA ASN A 72 -12.33 -13.29 -4.71
C ASN A 72 -11.63 -12.43 -5.78
N GLU A 73 -12.35 -11.55 -6.49
CA GLU A 73 -11.78 -10.71 -7.55
C GLU A 73 -11.13 -9.46 -6.99
N LEU A 74 -11.73 -8.84 -5.97
CA LEU A 74 -11.26 -7.59 -5.40
C LEU A 74 -10.52 -7.73 -4.07
N VAL A 75 -10.49 -8.91 -3.47
CA VAL A 75 -9.95 -9.10 -2.11
C VAL A 75 -8.54 -8.55 -1.96
N SER A 76 -7.66 -8.70 -2.95
CA SER A 76 -6.31 -8.14 -2.89
C SER A 76 -6.33 -6.62 -2.80
N ARG A 77 -7.14 -5.95 -3.63
CA ARG A 77 -7.30 -4.47 -3.63
C ARG A 77 -7.98 -3.98 -2.35
N ILE A 78 -9.02 -4.68 -1.89
CA ILE A 78 -9.71 -4.35 -0.63
C ILE A 78 -8.75 -4.47 0.56
N ARG A 79 -7.97 -5.56 0.64
CA ARG A 79 -6.94 -5.74 1.66
C ARG A 79 -5.88 -4.64 1.62
N TYR A 80 -5.44 -4.27 0.43
CA TYR A 80 -4.50 -3.15 0.26
C TYR A 80 -5.09 -1.84 0.81
N TRP A 81 -6.32 -1.46 0.45
CA TRP A 81 -6.90 -0.20 0.90
C TRP A 81 -7.23 -0.20 2.40
N ARG A 82 -7.52 -1.35 2.97
CA ARG A 82 -7.58 -1.51 4.43
C ARG A 82 -6.22 -1.30 5.08
N GLY A 83 -5.19 -1.94 4.55
CA GLY A 83 -3.81 -1.72 4.96
C GLY A 83 -3.38 -0.27 4.80
N PHE A 84 -3.71 0.36 3.67
CA PHE A 84 -3.44 1.77 3.40
C PHE A 84 -4.08 2.67 4.47
N ALA A 85 -5.34 2.49 4.81
CA ALA A 85 -6.01 3.28 5.84
C ALA A 85 -5.28 3.22 7.19
N GLN A 86 -4.87 2.04 7.65
CA GLN A 86 -4.15 1.89 8.91
C GLN A 86 -2.72 2.43 8.85
N TRP A 87 -2.02 2.17 7.74
CA TRP A 87 -0.69 2.72 7.51
C TRP A 87 -0.70 4.25 7.52
N ARG A 88 -1.66 4.89 6.82
CA ARG A 88 -1.75 6.36 6.76
C ARG A 88 -2.21 6.97 8.08
N ARG A 89 -3.02 6.24 8.87
CA ARG A 89 -3.30 6.64 10.26
C ARG A 89 -2.03 6.72 11.10
N ALA A 90 -1.12 5.75 10.98
CA ALA A 90 0.15 5.80 11.67
C ALA A 90 1.00 6.99 11.20
N ILE A 91 1.12 7.22 9.87
CA ILE A 91 1.91 8.34 9.32
C ILE A 91 1.36 9.69 9.79
N ASN A 92 0.06 9.92 9.69
CA ASN A 92 -0.56 11.16 10.16
C ASN A 92 -0.40 11.30 11.69
N GLY A 93 -0.57 10.20 12.43
CA GLY A 93 -0.41 10.18 13.89
C GLY A 93 1.02 10.54 14.36
N PHE A 94 2.06 10.22 13.58
CA PHE A 94 3.43 10.70 13.86
C PHE A 94 3.50 12.22 13.86
N ASN A 95 2.83 12.88 12.91
CA ASN A 95 2.80 14.33 12.80
C ASN A 95 1.98 14.97 13.93
N ASP A 96 0.95 14.25 14.39
CA ASP A 96 -0.01 14.72 15.41
C ASP A 96 0.38 14.30 16.84
N SER A 97 1.58 13.71 17.03
CA SER A 97 2.10 13.26 18.33
C SER A 97 1.21 12.22 19.04
N VAL A 98 0.60 11.32 18.30
CA VAL A 98 -0.17 10.17 18.82
C VAL A 98 0.75 9.21 19.58
N ASP A 99 0.21 8.50 20.58
CA ASP A 99 0.98 7.54 21.39
C ASP A 99 1.73 6.53 20.51
N PRO A 100 3.05 6.33 20.71
CA PRO A 100 3.84 5.42 19.90
C PRO A 100 3.30 3.98 19.87
N LYS A 101 2.66 3.50 20.94
CA LYS A 101 2.06 2.16 20.97
C LYS A 101 0.85 2.05 20.04
N GLU A 102 0.05 3.13 19.94
CA GLU A 102 -1.07 3.18 19.00
C GLU A 102 -0.56 3.21 17.56
N LEU A 103 0.49 3.99 17.29
CA LEU A 103 1.15 4.02 15.98
C LEU A 103 1.67 2.64 15.58
N GLU A 104 2.32 1.93 16.51
CA GLU A 104 2.81 0.57 16.27
C GLU A 104 1.68 -0.41 15.99
N GLN A 105 0.55 -0.32 16.67
CA GLN A 105 -0.64 -1.13 16.40
C GLN A 105 -1.18 -0.88 15.01
N HIS A 106 -1.28 0.37 14.56
CA HIS A 106 -1.72 0.71 13.21
C HIS A 106 -0.77 0.15 12.15
N LEU A 107 0.55 0.27 12.34
CA LEU A 107 1.54 -0.29 11.42
C LEU A 107 1.48 -1.81 11.34
N ASN A 108 1.33 -2.50 12.47
CA ASN A 108 1.20 -3.96 12.49
C ASN A 108 -0.10 -4.42 11.82
N THR A 109 -1.23 -3.74 12.08
CA THR A 109 -2.50 -4.03 11.40
C THR A 109 -2.38 -3.83 9.88
N ALA A 110 -1.69 -2.76 9.45
CA ALA A 110 -1.43 -2.52 8.04
C ALA A 110 -0.58 -3.62 7.40
N LEU A 111 0.47 -4.09 8.10
CA LEU A 111 1.32 -5.20 7.64
C LEU A 111 0.53 -6.49 7.42
N ASP A 112 -0.38 -6.83 8.33
CA ASP A 112 -1.23 -8.02 8.20
C ASP A 112 -2.14 -7.91 6.95
N GLU A 113 -2.75 -6.75 6.72
CA GLU A 113 -3.59 -6.52 5.55
C GLU A 113 -2.78 -6.55 4.24
N PHE A 114 -1.60 -5.91 4.19
CA PHE A 114 -0.73 -5.93 3.01
C PHE A 114 -0.19 -7.34 2.73
N LYS A 115 0.14 -8.12 3.76
CA LYS A 115 0.55 -9.51 3.60
C LYS A 115 -0.54 -10.34 2.92
N ILE A 116 -1.78 -10.22 3.40
CA ILE A 116 -2.92 -10.92 2.77
C ILE A 116 -3.12 -10.42 1.32
N ALA A 117 -2.97 -9.11 1.07
CA ALA A 117 -3.07 -8.57 -0.29
C ALA A 117 -2.03 -9.19 -1.23
N MET A 118 -0.77 -9.33 -0.77
CA MET A 118 0.30 -9.99 -1.54
C MET A 118 0.07 -11.49 -1.72
N ASP A 119 -0.47 -12.18 -0.71
CA ASP A 119 -0.80 -13.61 -0.80
C ASP A 119 -1.91 -13.87 -1.84
N LYS A 120 -2.85 -12.91 -2.00
CA LYS A 120 -3.93 -12.97 -2.99
C LYS A 120 -3.49 -12.55 -4.39
N ASP A 121 -2.57 -11.59 -4.49
CA ASP A 121 -1.97 -11.14 -5.75
C ASP A 121 -0.48 -10.85 -5.54
N PRO A 122 0.41 -11.83 -5.76
CA PRO A 122 1.86 -11.64 -5.61
C PRO A 122 2.47 -10.60 -6.54
N THR A 123 1.75 -10.23 -7.62
CA THR A 123 2.19 -9.21 -8.58
C THR A 123 1.81 -7.79 -8.16
N PHE A 124 0.98 -7.65 -7.12
CA PHE A 124 0.52 -6.34 -6.66
C PHE A 124 1.64 -5.58 -5.92
N LEU A 125 2.39 -4.81 -6.66
CA LEU A 125 3.56 -4.08 -6.18
C LEU A 125 3.23 -3.12 -5.03
N ASP A 126 2.10 -2.43 -5.06
CA ASP A 126 1.78 -1.40 -4.07
C ASP A 126 1.54 -1.97 -2.66
N ALA A 127 1.14 -3.23 -2.54
CA ALA A 127 1.12 -3.93 -1.25
C ALA A 127 2.55 -4.15 -0.70
N LYS A 128 3.54 -4.45 -1.57
CA LYS A 128 4.95 -4.51 -1.18
C LYS A 128 5.48 -3.13 -0.76
N VAL A 129 5.09 -2.07 -1.46
CA VAL A 129 5.46 -0.69 -1.12
C VAL A 129 4.91 -0.29 0.25
N GLY A 130 3.64 -0.57 0.54
CA GLY A 130 3.04 -0.34 1.86
C GLY A 130 3.77 -1.12 2.96
N THR A 131 4.08 -2.40 2.72
CA THR A 131 4.86 -3.24 3.63
C THR A 131 6.23 -2.65 3.92
N LEU A 132 6.97 -2.23 2.88
CA LEU A 132 8.30 -1.60 3.03
C LEU A 132 8.24 -0.36 3.90
N SER A 133 7.23 0.49 3.70
CA SER A 133 7.07 1.69 4.49
C SER A 133 6.74 1.38 5.96
N CYS A 134 5.80 0.46 6.22
CA CYS A 134 5.46 0.04 7.59
C CYS A 134 6.68 -0.52 8.33
N LEU A 135 7.46 -1.41 7.69
CA LEU A 135 8.68 -1.96 8.27
C LEU A 135 9.72 -0.87 8.55
N GLY A 136 9.85 0.13 7.64
CA GLY A 136 10.74 1.27 7.84
C GLY A 136 10.37 2.13 9.06
N TYR A 137 9.08 2.45 9.23
CA TYR A 137 8.58 3.16 10.41
C TYR A 137 8.78 2.35 11.70
N LEU A 138 8.47 1.05 11.69
CA LEU A 138 8.70 0.17 12.83
C LEU A 138 10.19 0.09 13.20
N ALA A 139 11.09 -0.01 12.21
CA ALA A 139 12.52 0.00 12.45
C ALA A 139 13.00 1.33 13.07
N PHE A 140 12.46 2.46 12.59
CA PHE A 140 12.74 3.78 13.17
C PHE A 140 12.23 3.91 14.61
N MET A 141 11.02 3.44 14.90
CA MET A 141 10.45 3.46 16.26
C MET A 141 11.24 2.59 17.22
N ASN A 142 11.76 1.45 16.75
CA ASN A 142 12.51 0.49 17.58
C ASN A 142 14.04 0.67 17.43
N ARG A 143 14.54 1.83 17.01
CA ARG A 143 15.98 2.05 16.76
C ARG A 143 16.88 1.88 17.98
N GLU A 144 16.32 2.02 19.19
CA GLU A 144 17.04 1.80 20.44
C GLU A 144 17.12 0.30 20.80
N ASP A 145 16.20 -0.54 20.31
CA ASP A 145 16.29 -2.00 20.37
C ASP A 145 17.00 -2.53 19.11
N GLN A 146 18.32 -2.67 19.22
CA GLN A 146 19.17 -3.11 18.11
C GLN A 146 18.78 -4.49 17.55
N ALA A 147 18.29 -5.40 18.38
CA ALA A 147 17.87 -6.73 17.94
C ALA A 147 16.62 -6.64 17.08
N ARG A 148 15.63 -5.90 17.54
CA ARG A 148 14.37 -5.67 16.82
C ARG A 148 14.60 -4.86 15.53
N ALA A 149 15.37 -3.78 15.59
CA ALA A 149 15.72 -2.97 14.43
C ALA A 149 16.41 -3.80 13.35
N LYS A 150 17.38 -4.65 13.72
CA LYS A 150 18.09 -5.56 12.80
C LYS A 150 17.15 -6.58 12.16
N GLU A 151 16.24 -7.16 12.91
CA GLU A 151 15.21 -8.08 12.39
C GLU A 151 14.35 -7.40 11.32
N LEU A 152 13.84 -6.19 11.62
CA LEU A 152 13.00 -5.42 10.69
C LEU A 152 13.77 -5.02 9.42
N VAL A 153 15.00 -4.53 9.55
CA VAL A 153 15.88 -4.21 8.41
C VAL A 153 16.17 -5.44 7.57
N GLY A 154 16.34 -6.61 8.22
CA GLY A 154 16.50 -7.89 7.54
C GLY A 154 15.34 -8.27 6.63
N GLN A 155 14.12 -7.85 6.95
CA GLN A 155 12.93 -8.03 6.11
C GLN A 155 12.84 -6.98 4.98
N ILE A 156 13.29 -5.75 5.23
CA ILE A 156 13.21 -4.64 4.26
C ILE A 156 14.07 -4.94 3.02
N MET A 157 15.32 -5.34 3.18
CA MET A 157 16.28 -5.39 2.07
C MET A 157 15.90 -6.40 0.97
N PRO A 158 15.49 -7.65 1.28
CA PRO A 158 15.04 -8.60 0.25
C PRO A 158 13.78 -8.10 -0.47
N LEU A 159 12.80 -7.56 0.28
CA LEU A 159 11.55 -7.06 -0.28
C LEU A 159 11.76 -5.82 -1.17
N LEU A 160 12.67 -4.92 -0.77
CA LEU A 160 13.04 -3.75 -1.56
C LEU A 160 13.71 -4.15 -2.88
N LYS A 161 14.59 -5.17 -2.82
CA LYS A 161 15.20 -5.72 -4.03
C LYS A 161 14.14 -6.29 -4.96
N GLU A 162 13.27 -7.15 -4.45
CA GLU A 162 12.18 -7.75 -5.23
C GLU A 162 11.28 -6.67 -5.87
N ALA A 163 10.81 -5.71 -5.09
CA ALA A 163 9.97 -4.62 -5.59
C ALA A 163 10.68 -3.77 -6.65
N THR A 164 12.01 -3.55 -6.50
CA THR A 164 12.82 -2.80 -7.47
C THR A 164 12.99 -3.58 -8.77
N ASP A 165 13.21 -4.90 -8.69
CA ASP A 165 13.32 -5.76 -9.88
C ASP A 165 11.99 -5.83 -10.65
N MET A 166 10.85 -5.80 -9.94
CA MET A 166 9.52 -5.81 -10.55
C MET A 166 9.18 -4.51 -11.28
N ALA A 167 9.42 -3.36 -10.66
CA ALA A 167 9.04 -2.05 -11.23
C ALA A 167 9.93 -0.91 -10.71
N PRO A 168 11.15 -0.75 -11.26
CA PRO A 168 12.12 0.26 -10.82
C PRO A 168 11.61 1.70 -10.98
N ASP A 169 10.64 1.91 -11.85
CA ASP A 169 10.03 3.21 -12.18
C ASP A 169 8.64 3.39 -11.55
N ASN A 170 8.27 2.62 -10.51
CA ASN A 170 7.06 2.91 -9.76
C ASN A 170 7.29 4.13 -8.83
N PRO A 171 6.52 5.24 -8.97
CA PRO A 171 6.76 6.47 -8.21
C PRO A 171 6.56 6.29 -6.70
N ARG A 172 5.69 5.38 -6.29
CA ARG A 172 5.43 5.08 -4.88
C ARG A 172 6.58 4.29 -4.25
N LEU A 173 7.17 3.34 -5.00
CA LEU A 173 8.39 2.66 -4.59
C LEU A 173 9.57 3.64 -4.48
N ILE A 174 9.72 4.56 -5.45
CA ILE A 174 10.73 5.60 -5.41
C ILE A 174 10.55 6.49 -4.17
N TRP A 175 9.30 6.85 -3.83
CA TRP A 175 9.01 7.63 -2.64
C TRP A 175 9.44 6.89 -1.35
N VAL A 176 9.08 5.62 -1.19
CA VAL A 176 9.42 4.81 0.00
C VAL A 176 10.92 4.56 0.13
N ARG A 177 11.69 4.55 -0.97
CA ARG A 177 13.16 4.45 -0.93
C ARG A 177 13.84 5.71 -0.37
N GLY A 178 13.21 6.86 -0.48
CA GLY A 178 13.81 8.13 -0.09
C GLY A 178 14.29 8.18 1.36
N PRO A 179 13.47 7.85 2.38
CA PRO A 179 13.90 7.79 3.78
C PRO A 179 15.04 6.80 4.02
N ILE A 180 15.07 5.68 3.29
CA ILE A 180 16.17 4.71 3.36
C ILE A 180 17.47 5.34 2.86
N LEU A 181 17.43 6.01 1.71
CA LEU A 181 18.58 6.74 1.16
C LEU A 181 19.02 7.88 2.08
N TRP A 182 18.09 8.63 2.64
CA TRP A 182 18.36 9.74 3.54
C TRP A 182 19.15 9.30 4.78
N SER A 183 18.79 8.16 5.36
CA SER A 183 19.41 7.62 6.57
C SER A 183 20.65 6.76 6.31
N THR A 184 20.87 6.32 5.06
CA THR A 184 22.05 5.53 4.69
C THR A 184 23.26 6.46 4.52
N PRO A 185 24.42 6.14 5.12
CA PRO A 185 25.64 6.94 4.92
C PRO A 185 26.09 7.00 3.46
N PRO A 186 26.75 8.12 3.03
CA PRO A 186 27.23 8.27 1.66
C PRO A 186 28.17 7.16 1.19
N GLU A 187 29.03 6.66 2.05
CA GLU A 187 29.96 5.55 1.78
C GLU A 187 29.26 4.22 1.47
N HIS A 188 27.97 4.13 1.83
CA HIS A 188 27.09 2.99 1.52
C HIS A 188 26.07 3.32 0.43
N GLY A 189 26.29 4.39 -0.34
CA GLY A 189 25.46 4.78 -1.48
C GLY A 189 24.18 5.57 -1.13
N GLY A 190 24.07 6.09 0.09
CA GLY A 190 22.99 6.94 0.55
C GLY A 190 23.37 8.42 0.66
N GLY A 191 22.71 9.11 1.55
CA GLY A 191 22.90 10.53 1.87
C GLY A 191 21.76 11.42 1.39
N GLN A 192 21.75 12.64 1.94
CA GLN A 192 20.69 13.63 1.68
C GLN A 192 20.54 13.97 0.20
N ASP A 193 21.66 14.15 -0.51
CA ASP A 193 21.62 14.47 -1.94
C ASP A 193 21.09 13.29 -2.77
N LYS A 194 21.43 12.06 -2.40
CA LYS A 194 20.91 10.85 -3.06
C LYS A 194 19.40 10.68 -2.85
N ALA A 195 18.90 11.00 -1.68
CA ALA A 195 17.46 11.02 -1.42
C ALA A 195 16.74 12.06 -2.28
N ILE A 196 17.30 13.28 -2.39
CA ILE A 196 16.74 14.35 -3.24
C ILE A 196 16.77 13.94 -4.72
N GLU A 197 17.90 13.42 -5.24
CA GLU A 197 18.00 12.90 -6.61
C GLU A 197 16.92 11.82 -6.89
N ASN A 198 16.71 10.91 -5.93
CA ASN A 198 15.70 9.87 -6.04
C ASN A 198 14.28 10.44 -6.13
N TYR A 199 13.94 11.45 -5.32
CA TYR A 199 12.61 12.09 -5.39
C TYR A 199 12.42 12.87 -6.69
N LEU A 200 13.45 13.60 -7.17
CA LEU A 200 13.41 14.30 -8.47
C LEU A 200 13.19 13.33 -9.62
N ARG A 201 13.89 12.17 -9.62
CA ARG A 201 13.64 11.08 -10.57
C ARG A 201 12.18 10.60 -10.48
N GLY A 202 11.62 10.47 -9.28
CA GLY A 202 10.23 10.08 -9.08
C GLY A 202 9.25 11.05 -9.75
N LEU A 203 9.48 12.36 -9.66
CA LEU A 203 8.66 13.37 -10.35
C LEU A 203 8.82 13.29 -11.88
N GLU A 204 10.02 13.03 -12.37
CA GLU A 204 10.25 12.80 -13.81
C GLU A 204 9.47 11.58 -14.30
N VAL A 205 9.48 10.48 -13.55
CA VAL A 205 8.68 9.27 -13.85
C VAL A 205 7.18 9.63 -13.87
N CYS A 206 6.67 10.34 -12.86
CA CYS A 206 5.27 10.77 -12.81
C CYS A 206 4.84 11.60 -14.04
N SER A 207 5.77 12.32 -14.69
CA SER A 207 5.47 13.10 -15.89
C SER A 207 5.33 12.25 -17.15
N LYS A 208 5.82 11.01 -17.14
CA LYS A 208 5.89 10.11 -18.29
C LYS A 208 4.87 8.97 -18.24
N ILE A 209 4.40 8.60 -17.04
CA ILE A 209 3.45 7.49 -16.88
C ILE A 209 2.02 7.99 -16.93
N LYS A 210 1.14 7.21 -17.54
CA LYS A 210 -0.30 7.38 -17.39
C LYS A 210 -0.75 6.62 -16.14
N MET A 211 -1.44 7.32 -15.23
CA MET A 211 -2.07 6.67 -14.09
C MET A 211 -3.22 5.77 -14.56
N SER A 212 -3.51 4.72 -13.77
CA SER A 212 -4.65 3.86 -14.03
C SER A 212 -5.97 4.64 -13.92
N ASP A 213 -6.90 4.34 -14.82
CA ASP A 213 -8.27 4.86 -14.75
C ASP A 213 -9.15 4.02 -13.79
N ASP A 214 -8.63 2.89 -13.27
CA ASP A 214 -9.31 2.06 -12.26
C ASP A 214 -9.19 2.73 -10.88
N PRO A 215 -10.33 3.09 -10.24
CA PRO A 215 -10.31 3.76 -8.93
C PRO A 215 -9.78 2.88 -7.79
N LEU A 216 -9.67 1.57 -8.00
CA LEU A 216 -9.10 0.64 -7.02
C LEU A 216 -7.58 0.50 -7.13
N GLU A 217 -6.99 0.94 -8.25
CA GLU A 217 -5.53 0.99 -8.39
C GLU A 217 -4.97 2.26 -7.72
N PRO A 218 -3.86 2.16 -6.98
CA PRO A 218 -3.26 3.30 -6.31
C PRO A 218 -2.83 4.40 -7.29
N SER A 219 -3.30 5.62 -7.04
CA SER A 219 -3.00 6.81 -7.86
C SER A 219 -2.20 7.90 -7.13
N TRP A 220 -1.90 7.70 -5.84
CA TRP A 220 -1.04 8.59 -5.04
C TRP A 220 0.45 8.49 -5.45
N GLY A 221 1.30 9.35 -4.92
CA GLY A 221 2.75 9.30 -5.10
C GLY A 221 3.34 10.64 -5.56
N LYS A 222 2.75 11.33 -6.55
CA LYS A 222 3.28 12.61 -7.04
C LYS A 222 3.28 13.73 -5.98
N PRO A 223 2.18 14.00 -5.26
CA PRO A 223 2.21 14.99 -4.20
C PRO A 223 3.12 14.58 -3.04
N GLU A 224 3.23 13.28 -2.71
CA GLU A 224 4.15 12.78 -1.68
C GLU A 224 5.62 13.01 -2.04
N LEU A 225 6.00 12.84 -3.31
CA LEU A 225 7.35 13.16 -3.79
C LEU A 225 7.66 14.65 -3.63
N MET A 226 6.71 15.53 -3.96
CA MET A 226 6.86 16.99 -3.76
C MET A 226 6.98 17.35 -2.28
N MET A 227 6.13 16.78 -1.42
CA MET A 227 6.22 16.96 0.03
C MET A 227 7.58 16.52 0.58
N SER A 228 8.07 15.35 0.14
CA SER A 228 9.37 14.83 0.58
C SER A 228 10.54 15.68 0.08
N LEU A 229 10.44 16.27 -1.11
CA LEU A 229 11.41 17.26 -1.58
C LEU A 229 11.36 18.53 -0.72
N ALA A 230 10.15 19.03 -0.38
CA ALA A 230 10.01 20.18 0.50
C ALA A 230 10.68 19.94 1.85
N TYR A 231 10.39 18.79 2.48
CA TYR A 231 11.04 18.38 3.72
C TYR A 231 12.57 18.27 3.56
N SER A 232 13.03 17.59 2.52
CA SER A 232 14.46 17.34 2.30
C SER A 232 15.24 18.61 2.06
N PHE A 233 14.73 19.53 1.26
CA PHE A 233 15.38 20.83 1.02
C PHE A 233 15.43 21.70 2.28
N ALA A 234 14.40 21.66 3.13
CA ALA A 234 14.36 22.39 4.40
C ALA A 234 15.31 21.82 5.45
N ASN A 235 15.55 20.49 5.44
CA ASN A 235 16.24 19.77 6.52
C ASN A 235 17.62 19.22 6.13
N LYS A 236 18.10 19.42 4.89
CA LYS A 236 19.47 19.07 4.54
C LYS A 236 20.48 19.96 5.25
N ARG A 237 21.76 19.51 5.32
CA ARG A 237 22.83 20.20 6.04
C ARG A 237 23.01 21.67 5.65
N MET A 238 22.80 22.03 4.39
CA MET A 238 22.70 23.41 3.91
C MET A 238 21.29 23.60 3.33
N PRO A 239 20.33 24.09 4.10
CA PRO A 239 18.95 24.22 3.67
C PRO A 239 18.79 25.10 2.43
N ASP A 240 17.85 24.72 1.57
CA ASP A 240 17.37 25.53 0.46
C ASP A 240 15.87 25.80 0.68
N PHE A 241 15.59 26.83 1.47
CA PHE A 241 14.22 27.19 1.85
C PHE A 241 13.36 27.63 0.65
N GLU A 242 13.97 28.17 -0.41
CA GLU A 242 13.22 28.53 -1.62
C GLU A 242 12.74 27.28 -2.38
N ALA A 243 13.63 26.30 -2.57
CA ALA A 243 13.25 25.03 -3.15
C ALA A 243 12.24 24.28 -2.26
N ALA A 244 12.41 24.31 -0.94
CA ALA A 244 11.49 23.73 0.02
C ALA A 244 10.08 24.33 -0.12
N GLU A 245 9.95 25.65 -0.11
CA GLU A 245 8.69 26.36 -0.27
C GLU A 245 8.02 26.05 -1.62
N ARG A 246 8.78 26.12 -2.73
CA ARG A 246 8.24 25.80 -4.06
C ARG A 246 7.62 24.40 -4.11
N ASN A 247 8.30 23.40 -3.56
CA ASN A 247 7.80 22.03 -3.56
C ASN A 247 6.59 21.83 -2.63
N ALA A 248 6.55 22.47 -1.45
CA ALA A 248 5.40 22.44 -0.56
C ALA A 248 4.16 23.06 -1.23
N ARG A 249 4.31 24.22 -1.89
CA ARG A 249 3.22 24.87 -2.62
C ARG A 249 2.75 24.02 -3.80
N ALA A 250 3.68 23.41 -4.57
CA ALA A 250 3.33 22.53 -5.68
C ALA A 250 2.55 21.28 -5.21
N ALA A 251 2.85 20.74 -4.03
CA ALA A 251 2.05 19.66 -3.44
C ALA A 251 0.62 20.14 -3.11
N LEU A 252 0.48 21.36 -2.58
CA LEU A 252 -0.82 21.97 -2.25
C LEU A 252 -1.61 22.41 -3.51
N GLU A 253 -0.99 22.66 -4.64
CA GLU A 253 -1.71 22.84 -5.91
C GLU A 253 -2.45 21.57 -6.35
N ILE A 254 -1.90 20.38 -6.04
CA ILE A 254 -2.53 19.09 -6.33
C ILE A 254 -3.55 18.73 -5.25
N VAL A 255 -3.19 18.92 -3.97
CA VAL A 255 -4.01 18.58 -2.80
C VAL A 255 -4.10 19.79 -1.86
N PRO A 256 -5.02 20.74 -2.12
CA PRO A 256 -5.10 21.99 -1.35
C PRO A 256 -5.45 21.82 0.13
N TYR A 257 -6.09 20.70 0.47
CA TYR A 257 -6.53 20.36 1.82
C TYR A 257 -5.56 19.45 2.58
N TRP A 258 -4.34 19.23 2.08
CA TRP A 258 -3.37 18.36 2.75
C TRP A 258 -2.93 18.96 4.08
N HIS A 259 -3.49 18.42 5.16
CA HIS A 259 -3.31 18.88 6.54
C HIS A 259 -1.83 19.07 6.90
N TYR A 260 -1.01 18.01 6.77
CA TYR A 260 0.39 18.06 7.13
C TYR A 260 1.18 19.15 6.37
N VAL A 261 0.99 19.23 5.05
CA VAL A 261 1.75 20.20 4.24
C VAL A 261 1.29 21.64 4.50
N ARG A 262 -0.03 21.84 4.61
CA ARG A 262 -0.64 23.17 4.77
C ARG A 262 -0.41 23.75 6.16
N ASP A 263 -0.62 22.92 7.20
CA ASP A 263 -0.73 23.39 8.58
C ASP A 263 0.55 23.17 9.40
N THR A 264 1.49 22.34 8.89
CA THR A 264 2.72 22.00 9.60
C THR A 264 3.96 22.31 8.78
N LEU A 265 4.16 21.63 7.63
CA LEU A 265 5.43 21.69 6.90
C LEU A 265 5.70 23.07 6.29
N LEU A 266 4.74 23.64 5.55
CA LEU A 266 4.91 24.95 4.91
C LEU A 266 5.11 26.07 5.93
N PRO A 267 4.32 26.17 7.02
CA PRO A 267 4.59 27.14 8.10
C PRO A 267 5.99 27.00 8.71
N GLN A 268 6.46 25.78 8.97
CA GLN A 268 7.82 25.54 9.49
C GLN A 268 8.90 26.01 8.52
N ILE A 269 8.74 25.75 7.21
CA ILE A 269 9.68 26.23 6.17
C ILE A 269 9.75 27.75 6.15
N LEU A 270 8.59 28.42 6.18
CA LEU A 270 8.53 29.89 6.15
C LEU A 270 9.15 30.53 7.40
N ASP A 271 8.89 29.97 8.58
CA ASP A 271 9.48 30.43 9.83
C ASP A 271 11.01 30.22 9.86
N ALA A 272 11.49 29.05 9.43
CA ALA A 272 12.92 28.77 9.34
C ALA A 272 13.64 29.70 8.33
N ARG A 273 12.99 29.95 7.18
CA ARG A 273 13.51 30.90 6.18
C ARG A 273 13.64 32.34 6.74
N ALA A 274 12.62 32.79 7.46
CA ALA A 274 12.62 34.11 8.07
C ALA A 274 13.71 34.28 9.14
N LYS A 275 14.03 33.20 9.87
CA LYS A 275 15.11 33.20 10.88
C LYS A 275 16.52 33.12 10.28
N ALA A 276 16.66 32.71 9.02
CA ALA A 276 17.94 32.56 8.32
C ALA A 276 18.35 33.83 7.55
N GLN A 277 17.44 34.81 7.40
CA GLN A 277 17.67 36.13 6.82
C GLN A 277 18.11 37.13 7.88
#